data_d18b79f7d4cb90aae36ae93d431f33a4
#
_entry.id   d18b79f7d4cb90aae36ae93d431f33a4
#
_cell.length_a   1.000
_cell.length_b   1.000
_cell.length_c   1.000
_cell.angle_alpha   90.00
_cell.angle_beta   90.00
_cell.angle_gamma   90.00
#
_symmetry.space_group_name_H-M   'P 1'
#
loop_
_entity.id
_entity.type
_entity.pdbx_description
1 polymer ?
#
loop_
_entity_poly.entity_id
_entity_poly.type
_entity_poly.pdbx_seq_one_letter_code
_entity_poly.pdbx_strand_id
1 'polypeptide(L)'
;MSKGNLLGMTQIPVAQTPSVSLPRLSTTVAGPADGPGILLAHGATGSVRDNYGTLIPALTATGHRVVAPDYPGSGETPRAAGPLELDALADAVVAEAVAAGLETFTVIGFSMGTAVSVRAAARHPERVRGVVLTAGLAKADTRAQVWLDLWLRLLERGDYQGFAQARALSGVAPEHLNTLPPAELAAVLDPDPTLPPAGSAEQAALVKVLDTTADLPGITVPTLVIATTRDALLDPANSRYLADHIPGAEYVEIATGHLPMVERNAEWLALIGDFLAARGL
;
A
#
# COMPACT_ATOMS: atom_id res chain seq x y z
N MET A 1 54.50 -39.96 1.19
CA MET A 1 53.58 -39.61 0.08
C MET A 1 52.19 -40.08 0.46
N SER A 2 51.34 -39.22 0.92
CA SER A 2 49.94 -39.55 1.16
C SER A 2 49.08 -38.43 0.58
N LYS A 3 48.31 -38.79 -0.43
CA LYS A 3 47.38 -37.85 -1.14
C LYS A 3 46.11 -37.70 -0.30
N GLY A 4 45.88 -36.50 0.21
CA GLY A 4 44.64 -36.14 0.86
C GLY A 4 43.48 -36.04 -0.13
N ASN A 5 42.41 -36.74 0.20
CA ASN A 5 41.18 -36.82 -0.56
C ASN A 5 40.33 -35.53 -0.25
N LEU A 6 40.11 -34.67 -1.24
CA LEU A 6 39.20 -33.54 -1.17
C LEU A 6 37.77 -34.11 -1.31
N LEU A 7 37.03 -34.14 -0.20
CA LEU A 7 35.61 -34.44 -0.17
C LEU A 7 34.86 -33.31 -0.90
N GLY A 8 34.20 -33.65 -2.01
CA GLY A 8 33.33 -32.78 -2.74
C GLY A 8 32.13 -32.38 -1.88
N MET A 9 31.99 -31.08 -1.62
CA MET A 9 30.78 -30.52 -1.04
C MET A 9 29.67 -30.57 -2.11
N THR A 10 28.75 -31.50 -1.95
CA THR A 10 27.53 -31.56 -2.73
C THR A 10 26.66 -30.37 -2.31
N GLN A 11 26.44 -29.40 -3.21
CA GLN A 11 25.48 -28.35 -3.00
C GLN A 11 24.07 -28.98 -2.95
N ILE A 12 23.40 -28.84 -1.82
CA ILE A 12 21.99 -29.20 -1.68
C ILE A 12 21.19 -28.17 -2.49
N PRO A 13 20.38 -28.59 -3.47
CA PRO A 13 19.54 -27.65 -4.20
C PRO A 13 18.54 -27.02 -3.21
N VAL A 14 18.55 -25.69 -3.13
CA VAL A 14 17.52 -24.93 -2.44
C VAL A 14 16.21 -25.20 -3.21
N ALA A 15 15.29 -25.89 -2.59
CA ALA A 15 13.97 -26.12 -3.16
C ALA A 15 13.32 -24.75 -3.42
N GLN A 16 13.10 -24.40 -4.66
CA GLN A 16 12.27 -23.26 -5.03
C GLN A 16 10.86 -23.54 -4.55
N THR A 17 10.40 -22.80 -3.57
CA THR A 17 8.99 -22.80 -3.17
C THR A 17 8.18 -22.40 -4.42
N PRO A 18 7.16 -23.17 -4.84
CA PRO A 18 6.37 -22.80 -6.00
C PRO A 18 5.74 -21.44 -5.73
N SER A 19 6.01 -20.46 -6.57
CA SER A 19 5.37 -19.15 -6.51
C SER A 19 3.87 -19.36 -6.69
N VAL A 20 3.08 -18.98 -5.69
CA VAL A 20 1.62 -18.99 -5.78
C VAL A 20 1.24 -17.96 -6.85
N SER A 21 0.65 -18.40 -7.94
CA SER A 21 0.18 -17.47 -8.98
C SER A 21 -0.96 -16.64 -8.41
N LEU A 22 -0.85 -15.32 -8.52
CA LEU A 22 -1.93 -14.42 -8.13
C LEU A 22 -3.10 -14.53 -9.11
N PRO A 23 -4.35 -14.33 -8.65
CA PRO A 23 -5.49 -14.21 -9.56
C PRO A 23 -5.33 -12.98 -10.43
N ARG A 24 -6.06 -12.91 -11.55
CA ARG A 24 -6.16 -11.68 -12.33
C ARG A 24 -6.78 -10.58 -11.46
N LEU A 25 -6.12 -9.43 -11.41
CA LEU A 25 -6.60 -8.29 -10.63
C LEU A 25 -7.75 -7.59 -11.36
N SER A 26 -8.78 -7.22 -10.63
CA SER A 26 -9.80 -6.27 -11.09
C SER A 26 -9.18 -4.88 -11.07
N THR A 27 -9.20 -4.19 -12.19
CA THR A 27 -8.45 -2.94 -12.36
C THR A 27 -9.36 -1.81 -12.81
N THR A 28 -9.43 -0.75 -12.02
CA THR A 28 -10.06 0.50 -12.43
C THR A 28 -9.11 1.28 -13.33
N VAL A 29 -9.59 1.65 -14.52
CA VAL A 29 -8.84 2.49 -15.46
C VAL A 29 -9.66 3.73 -15.78
N ALA A 30 -9.09 4.93 -15.57
CA ALA A 30 -9.79 6.20 -15.74
C ALA A 30 -8.89 7.29 -16.34
N GLY A 31 -9.50 8.34 -16.88
CA GLY A 31 -8.79 9.48 -17.51
C GLY A 31 -8.42 9.26 -18.97
N PRO A 32 -7.85 10.28 -19.64
CA PRO A 32 -7.48 10.24 -21.05
C PRO A 32 -6.40 9.21 -21.32
N ALA A 33 -6.45 8.55 -22.48
CA ALA A 33 -5.51 7.46 -22.80
C ALA A 33 -4.06 7.92 -22.96
N ASP A 34 -3.87 9.18 -23.33
CA ASP A 34 -2.60 9.84 -23.58
C ASP A 34 -2.10 10.71 -22.41
N GLY A 35 -2.84 10.70 -21.30
CA GLY A 35 -2.45 11.45 -20.11
C GLY A 35 -1.23 10.85 -19.37
N PRO A 36 -0.53 11.67 -18.56
CA PRO A 36 0.52 11.15 -17.69
C PRO A 36 0.02 9.99 -16.83
N GLY A 37 0.81 8.91 -16.76
CA GLY A 37 0.41 7.67 -16.10
C GLY A 37 0.51 7.73 -14.58
N ILE A 38 -0.55 7.29 -13.90
CA ILE A 38 -0.58 7.08 -12.44
C ILE A 38 -0.98 5.63 -12.15
N LEU A 39 -0.16 4.93 -11.36
CA LEU A 39 -0.48 3.63 -10.78
C LEU A 39 -0.80 3.80 -9.30
N LEU A 40 -1.97 3.32 -8.85
CA LEU A 40 -2.39 3.40 -7.46
C LEU A 40 -2.22 2.06 -6.75
N ALA A 41 -1.66 2.09 -5.55
CA ALA A 41 -1.39 0.93 -4.70
C ALA A 41 -2.07 1.13 -3.33
N HIS A 42 -3.22 0.46 -3.10
CA HIS A 42 -4.06 0.68 -1.92
C HIS A 42 -3.50 0.04 -0.63
N GLY A 43 -4.06 0.41 0.52
CA GLY A 43 -3.72 -0.14 1.82
C GLY A 43 -4.28 -1.55 2.06
N ALA A 44 -3.73 -2.25 3.05
CA ALA A 44 -4.26 -3.54 3.49
C ALA A 44 -5.68 -3.41 4.02
N THR A 45 -6.48 -4.47 3.87
CA THR A 45 -7.86 -4.58 4.37
C THR A 45 -8.84 -3.55 3.80
N GLY A 46 -8.47 -2.90 2.70
CA GLY A 46 -9.29 -1.95 1.94
C GLY A 46 -9.38 -2.33 0.47
N SER A 47 -9.82 -1.36 -0.32
CA SER A 47 -9.93 -1.46 -1.78
C SER A 47 -9.52 -0.16 -2.44
N VAL A 48 -9.43 -0.17 -3.76
CA VAL A 48 -9.27 1.05 -4.59
C VAL A 48 -10.38 2.06 -4.27
N ARG A 49 -11.63 1.61 -4.15
CA ARG A 49 -12.77 2.47 -3.83
C ARG A 49 -12.59 3.15 -2.46
N ASP A 50 -12.17 2.41 -1.44
CA ASP A 50 -12.05 2.92 -0.08
C ASP A 50 -10.93 3.96 0.06
N ASN A 51 -9.80 3.72 -0.61
CA ASN A 51 -8.62 4.57 -0.46
C ASN A 51 -8.53 5.69 -1.49
N TYR A 52 -9.06 5.47 -2.71
CA TYR A 52 -8.83 6.37 -3.84
C TYR A 52 -10.09 6.88 -4.53
N GLY A 53 -11.26 6.64 -3.94
CA GLY A 53 -12.54 7.07 -4.50
C GLY A 53 -12.64 8.58 -4.79
N THR A 54 -11.91 9.41 -4.02
CA THR A 54 -11.82 10.87 -4.23
C THR A 54 -10.59 11.27 -5.04
N LEU A 55 -9.49 10.53 -4.94
CA LEU A 55 -8.24 10.85 -5.65
C LEU A 55 -8.35 10.58 -7.16
N ILE A 56 -8.99 9.48 -7.56
CA ILE A 56 -9.14 9.13 -8.98
C ILE A 56 -9.85 10.26 -9.77
N PRO A 57 -11.02 10.78 -9.34
CA PRO A 57 -11.64 11.92 -10.01
C PRO A 57 -10.75 13.18 -10.03
N ALA A 58 -10.02 13.48 -8.95
CA ALA A 58 -9.14 14.63 -8.89
C ALA A 58 -7.99 14.52 -9.90
N LEU A 59 -7.34 13.36 -10.00
CA LEU A 59 -6.26 13.11 -10.96
C LEU A 59 -6.75 13.13 -12.41
N THR A 60 -7.91 12.55 -12.69
CA THR A 60 -8.46 12.54 -14.04
C THR A 60 -8.91 13.94 -14.49
N ALA A 61 -9.38 14.78 -13.56
CA ALA A 61 -9.74 16.17 -13.82
C ALA A 61 -8.52 17.03 -14.22
N THR A 62 -7.31 16.63 -13.78
CA THR A 62 -6.04 17.25 -14.17
C THR A 62 -5.37 16.58 -15.38
N GLY A 63 -6.07 15.64 -16.03
CA GLY A 63 -5.62 15.02 -17.28
C GLY A 63 -4.78 13.75 -17.12
N HIS A 64 -4.63 13.19 -15.91
CA HIS A 64 -3.87 11.97 -15.72
C HIS A 64 -4.63 10.73 -16.17
N ARG A 65 -3.91 9.75 -16.68
CA ARG A 65 -4.36 8.37 -16.90
C ARG A 65 -4.10 7.56 -15.65
N VAL A 66 -5.16 7.11 -14.98
CA VAL A 66 -5.08 6.39 -13.71
C VAL A 66 -5.36 4.92 -13.91
N VAL A 67 -4.49 4.06 -13.35
CA VAL A 67 -4.66 2.61 -13.28
C VAL A 67 -4.60 2.21 -11.80
N ALA A 68 -5.65 1.56 -11.33
CA ALA A 68 -5.82 1.22 -9.93
C ALA A 68 -6.32 -0.23 -9.78
N PRO A 69 -5.42 -1.21 -9.60
CA PRO A 69 -5.78 -2.59 -9.37
C PRO A 69 -6.18 -2.83 -7.91
N ASP A 70 -7.25 -3.59 -7.70
CA ASP A 70 -7.59 -4.17 -6.41
C ASP A 70 -6.74 -5.42 -6.14
N TYR A 71 -6.14 -5.50 -4.96
CA TYR A 71 -5.33 -6.66 -4.57
C TYR A 71 -6.18 -7.92 -4.40
N PRO A 72 -5.56 -9.13 -4.37
CA PRO A 72 -6.28 -10.36 -4.15
C PRO A 72 -7.20 -10.31 -2.93
N GLY A 73 -8.49 -10.56 -3.16
CA GLY A 73 -9.56 -10.50 -2.18
C GLY A 73 -10.09 -9.11 -1.84
N SER A 74 -9.70 -8.07 -2.58
CA SER A 74 -10.27 -6.71 -2.51
C SER A 74 -11.11 -6.41 -3.75
N GLY A 75 -12.13 -5.56 -3.61
CA GLY A 75 -13.04 -5.22 -4.70
C GLY A 75 -13.60 -6.47 -5.38
N GLU A 76 -13.48 -6.54 -6.71
CA GLU A 76 -13.92 -7.70 -7.51
C GLU A 76 -12.78 -8.72 -7.75
N THR A 77 -11.59 -8.50 -7.19
CA THR A 77 -10.47 -9.43 -7.35
C THR A 77 -10.66 -10.68 -6.49
N PRO A 78 -10.59 -11.89 -7.05
CA PRO A 78 -10.69 -13.10 -6.26
C PRO A 78 -9.59 -13.19 -5.19
N ARG A 79 -9.89 -13.87 -4.09
CA ARG A 79 -8.90 -14.16 -3.03
C ARG A 79 -7.75 -15.01 -3.57
N ALA A 80 -6.53 -14.76 -3.11
CA ALA A 80 -5.39 -15.61 -3.43
C ALA A 80 -5.56 -17.02 -2.84
N ALA A 81 -4.97 -18.02 -3.50
CA ALA A 81 -5.01 -19.42 -3.03
C ALA A 81 -4.04 -19.70 -1.87
N GLY A 82 -3.17 -18.74 -1.54
CA GLY A 82 -2.16 -18.86 -0.51
C GLY A 82 -1.64 -17.51 -0.03
N PRO A 83 -0.54 -17.47 0.73
CA PRO A 83 0.06 -16.25 1.23
C PRO A 83 0.42 -15.29 0.08
N LEU A 84 0.28 -13.99 0.33
CA LEU A 84 0.75 -12.96 -0.57
C LEU A 84 2.26 -12.75 -0.40
N GLU A 85 2.95 -12.54 -1.51
CA GLU A 85 4.36 -12.18 -1.55
C GLU A 85 4.49 -10.78 -2.15
N LEU A 86 5.33 -9.92 -1.53
CA LEU A 86 5.47 -8.52 -1.92
C LEU A 86 5.97 -8.36 -3.36
N ASP A 87 6.95 -9.18 -3.77
CA ASP A 87 7.50 -9.15 -5.13
C ASP A 87 6.44 -9.49 -6.18
N ALA A 88 5.70 -10.58 -5.95
CA ALA A 88 4.64 -11.01 -6.86
C ALA A 88 3.52 -9.96 -6.96
N LEU A 89 3.16 -9.32 -5.83
CA LEU A 89 2.15 -8.29 -5.80
C LEU A 89 2.61 -7.01 -6.53
N ALA A 90 3.85 -6.58 -6.32
CA ALA A 90 4.44 -5.44 -7.02
C ALA A 90 4.52 -5.68 -8.53
N ASP A 91 4.97 -6.87 -8.96
CA ASP A 91 5.02 -7.23 -10.36
C ASP A 91 3.61 -7.27 -10.99
N ALA A 92 2.61 -7.79 -10.26
CA ALA A 92 1.24 -7.87 -10.75
C ALA A 92 0.61 -6.49 -10.96
N VAL A 93 0.78 -5.54 -10.02
CA VAL A 93 0.21 -4.19 -10.19
C VAL A 93 0.90 -3.41 -11.32
N VAL A 94 2.21 -3.61 -11.52
CA VAL A 94 2.95 -3.05 -12.66
C VAL A 94 2.45 -3.67 -13.98
N ALA A 95 2.21 -4.96 -14.01
CA ALA A 95 1.66 -5.64 -15.19
C ALA A 95 0.28 -5.09 -15.58
N GLU A 96 -0.59 -4.76 -14.62
CA GLU A 96 -1.87 -4.12 -14.88
C GLU A 96 -1.70 -2.71 -15.49
N ALA A 97 -0.74 -1.91 -15.01
CA ALA A 97 -0.43 -0.61 -15.58
C ALA A 97 0.02 -0.74 -17.05
N VAL A 98 0.92 -1.68 -17.33
CA VAL A 98 1.40 -1.98 -18.70
C VAL A 98 0.27 -2.48 -19.59
N ALA A 99 -0.58 -3.39 -19.09
CA ALA A 99 -1.73 -3.89 -19.83
C ALA A 99 -2.76 -2.81 -20.16
N ALA A 100 -2.86 -1.75 -19.30
CA ALA A 100 -3.69 -0.58 -19.54
C ALA A 100 -3.03 0.49 -20.45
N GLY A 101 -1.84 0.19 -21.00
CA GLY A 101 -1.13 1.04 -21.95
C GLY A 101 -0.16 2.05 -21.34
N LEU A 102 0.12 1.97 -20.04
CA LEU A 102 1.13 2.85 -19.41
C LEU A 102 2.53 2.26 -19.59
N GLU A 103 3.36 2.93 -20.38
CA GLU A 103 4.78 2.58 -20.50
C GLU A 103 5.57 3.05 -19.28
N THR A 104 5.26 4.25 -18.80
CA THR A 104 5.84 4.83 -17.58
C THR A 104 4.76 5.50 -16.74
N PHE A 105 4.96 5.57 -15.42
CA PHE A 105 3.95 6.10 -14.51
C PHE A 105 4.58 6.57 -13.18
N THR A 106 3.85 7.42 -12.46
CA THR A 106 4.08 7.69 -11.05
C THR A 106 3.30 6.69 -10.21
N VAL A 107 3.91 6.09 -9.21
CA VAL A 107 3.22 5.19 -8.28
C VAL A 107 2.80 5.96 -7.03
N ILE A 108 1.52 5.88 -6.66
CA ILE A 108 0.98 6.48 -5.44
C ILE A 108 0.53 5.37 -4.51
N GLY A 109 1.21 5.21 -3.39
CA GLY A 109 0.94 4.19 -2.38
C GLY A 109 0.37 4.76 -1.08
N PHE A 110 -0.54 4.00 -0.49
CA PHE A 110 -1.08 4.26 0.83
C PHE A 110 -0.86 3.06 1.74
N SER A 111 -0.35 3.27 2.98
CA SER A 111 -0.17 2.19 3.97
C SER A 111 0.65 1.02 3.40
N MET A 112 0.14 -0.22 3.39
CA MET A 112 0.77 -1.36 2.72
C MET A 112 1.18 -1.04 1.29
N GLY A 113 0.36 -0.25 0.58
CA GLY A 113 0.64 0.16 -0.80
C GLY A 113 1.93 0.97 -0.95
N THR A 114 2.45 1.57 0.12
CA THR A 114 3.76 2.24 0.10
C THR A 114 4.89 1.24 -0.09
N ALA A 115 4.83 0.10 0.59
CA ALA A 115 5.81 -0.97 0.39
C ALA A 115 5.69 -1.60 -1.01
N VAL A 116 4.46 -1.75 -1.54
CA VAL A 116 4.24 -2.18 -2.93
C VAL A 116 4.84 -1.17 -3.90
N SER A 117 4.66 0.14 -3.67
CA SER A 117 5.23 1.22 -4.51
C SER A 117 6.75 1.24 -4.49
N VAL A 118 7.36 1.12 -3.32
CA VAL A 118 8.82 1.02 -3.15
C VAL A 118 9.36 -0.20 -3.89
N ARG A 119 8.73 -1.37 -3.72
CA ARG A 119 9.14 -2.60 -4.39
C ARG A 119 8.94 -2.52 -5.91
N ALA A 120 7.86 -1.89 -6.38
CA ALA A 120 7.64 -1.65 -7.81
C ALA A 120 8.72 -0.73 -8.39
N ALA A 121 9.10 0.36 -7.69
CA ALA A 121 10.15 1.26 -8.12
C ALA A 121 11.53 0.58 -8.17
N ALA A 122 11.83 -0.28 -7.19
CA ALA A 122 13.10 -1.02 -7.15
C ALA A 122 13.20 -2.10 -8.24
N ARG A 123 12.09 -2.77 -8.58
CA ARG A 123 12.07 -3.87 -9.55
C ARG A 123 11.86 -3.42 -10.99
N HIS A 124 11.20 -2.26 -11.19
CA HIS A 124 10.84 -1.72 -12.51
C HIS A 124 11.27 -0.24 -12.64
N PRO A 125 12.57 0.08 -12.37
CA PRO A 125 13.06 1.46 -12.35
C PRO A 125 12.91 2.16 -13.73
N GLU A 126 12.85 1.41 -14.82
CA GLU A 126 12.65 1.95 -16.16
C GLU A 126 11.24 2.47 -16.41
N ARG A 127 10.27 2.06 -15.57
CA ARG A 127 8.85 2.42 -15.70
C ARG A 127 8.41 3.47 -14.70
N VAL A 128 8.98 3.47 -13.49
CA VAL A 128 8.58 4.39 -12.42
C VAL A 128 9.26 5.74 -12.61
N ARG A 129 8.44 6.82 -12.71
CA ARG A 129 8.89 8.21 -12.91
C ARG A 129 8.82 9.06 -11.65
N GLY A 130 8.04 8.65 -10.68
CA GLY A 130 7.87 9.30 -9.40
C GLY A 130 7.18 8.39 -8.41
N VAL A 131 7.29 8.71 -7.11
CA VAL A 131 6.69 7.92 -6.03
C VAL A 131 6.03 8.85 -5.02
N VAL A 132 4.80 8.55 -4.61
CA VAL A 132 4.12 9.22 -3.50
C VAL A 132 3.76 8.18 -2.45
N LEU A 133 4.20 8.38 -1.22
CA LEU A 133 4.05 7.45 -0.11
C LEU A 133 3.27 8.11 1.03
N THR A 134 2.03 7.69 1.27
CA THR A 134 1.17 8.23 2.34
C THR A 134 1.02 7.23 3.47
N ALA A 135 1.24 7.65 4.73
CA ALA A 135 1.09 6.82 5.94
C ALA A 135 1.84 5.49 5.82
N GLY A 136 3.10 5.56 5.40
CA GLY A 136 3.88 4.42 4.92
C GLY A 136 4.80 3.79 5.94
N LEU A 137 5.31 2.61 5.55
CA LEU A 137 6.31 1.86 6.29
C LEU A 137 7.27 1.14 5.32
N ALA A 138 8.54 1.01 5.74
CA ALA A 138 9.47 0.10 5.07
C ALA A 138 9.39 -1.32 5.66
N LYS A 139 9.06 -1.42 6.95
CA LYS A 139 8.95 -2.65 7.74
C LYS A 139 8.01 -2.40 8.91
N ALA A 140 7.19 -3.39 9.27
CA ALA A 140 6.31 -3.28 10.41
C ALA A 140 7.08 -3.18 11.74
N ASP A 141 6.87 -2.08 12.47
CA ASP A 141 7.38 -1.90 13.83
C ASP A 141 6.59 -2.73 14.87
N THR A 142 6.99 -2.68 16.13
CA THR A 142 6.35 -3.45 17.20
C THR A 142 4.88 -3.06 17.38
N ARG A 143 4.51 -1.76 17.23
CA ARG A 143 3.13 -1.29 17.34
C ARG A 143 2.28 -1.88 16.21
N ALA A 144 2.75 -1.78 14.97
CA ALA A 144 2.10 -2.37 13.81
C ALA A 144 1.92 -3.89 13.97
N GLN A 145 2.96 -4.60 14.45
CA GLN A 145 2.88 -6.04 14.71
C GLN A 145 1.76 -6.40 15.70
N VAL A 146 1.63 -5.65 16.80
CA VAL A 146 0.58 -5.90 17.82
C VAL A 146 -0.82 -5.63 17.24
N TRP A 147 -1.02 -4.54 16.48
CA TRP A 147 -2.29 -4.27 15.82
C TRP A 147 -2.66 -5.35 14.80
N LEU A 148 -1.70 -5.76 13.97
CA LEU A 148 -1.91 -6.80 12.96
C LEU A 148 -2.22 -8.15 13.59
N ASP A 149 -1.59 -8.51 14.73
CA ASP A 149 -1.93 -9.71 15.49
C ASP A 149 -3.36 -9.67 16.04
N LEU A 150 -3.80 -8.50 16.51
CA LEU A 150 -5.18 -8.32 16.94
C LEU A 150 -6.16 -8.48 15.77
N TRP A 151 -5.89 -7.82 14.66
CA TRP A 151 -6.72 -7.88 13.45
C TRP A 151 -6.85 -9.32 12.93
N LEU A 152 -5.73 -10.04 12.81
CA LEU A 152 -5.72 -11.44 12.35
C LEU A 152 -6.55 -12.34 13.27
N ARG A 153 -6.44 -12.19 14.61
CA ARG A 153 -7.26 -12.95 15.56
C ARG A 153 -8.75 -12.65 15.44
N LEU A 154 -9.13 -11.40 15.20
CA LEU A 154 -10.54 -11.02 15.03
C LEU A 154 -11.10 -11.58 13.73
N LEU A 155 -10.34 -11.48 12.62
CA LEU A 155 -10.71 -12.04 11.33
C LEU A 155 -10.83 -13.57 11.38
N GLU A 156 -9.89 -14.27 12.03
CA GLU A 156 -9.92 -15.72 12.19
C GLU A 156 -11.16 -16.21 12.96
N ARG A 157 -11.63 -15.41 13.93
CA ARG A 157 -12.82 -15.71 14.73
C ARG A 157 -14.13 -15.29 14.07
N GLY A 158 -14.07 -14.60 12.92
CA GLY A 158 -15.24 -13.99 12.30
C GLY A 158 -15.85 -12.84 13.12
N ASP A 159 -15.07 -12.25 14.04
CA ASP A 159 -15.48 -11.10 14.83
C ASP A 159 -15.28 -9.81 14.03
N TYR A 160 -16.13 -9.63 13.03
CA TYR A 160 -16.03 -8.48 12.12
C TYR A 160 -16.40 -7.15 12.79
N GLN A 161 -17.27 -7.17 13.81
CA GLN A 161 -17.56 -5.99 14.61
C GLN A 161 -16.35 -5.55 15.43
N GLY A 162 -15.72 -6.48 16.14
CA GLY A 162 -14.46 -6.20 16.85
C GLY A 162 -13.36 -5.71 15.92
N PHE A 163 -13.28 -6.27 14.71
CA PHE A 163 -12.34 -5.84 13.68
C PHE A 163 -12.63 -4.40 13.21
N ALA A 164 -13.88 -4.04 12.93
CA ALA A 164 -14.26 -2.68 12.54
C ALA A 164 -13.92 -1.67 13.65
N GLN A 165 -14.22 -2.00 14.92
CA GLN A 165 -13.86 -1.17 16.08
C GLN A 165 -12.34 -1.00 16.23
N ALA A 166 -11.58 -2.09 16.11
CA ALA A 166 -10.11 -2.05 16.16
C ALA A 166 -9.52 -1.19 15.03
N ARG A 167 -10.08 -1.28 13.80
CA ARG A 167 -9.70 -0.41 12.68
C ARG A 167 -10.02 1.05 12.92
N ALA A 168 -11.21 1.36 13.44
CA ALA A 168 -11.60 2.73 13.75
C ALA A 168 -10.67 3.36 14.79
N LEU A 169 -10.39 2.65 15.88
CA LEU A 169 -9.53 3.15 16.96
C LEU A 169 -8.06 3.29 16.55
N SER A 170 -7.57 2.48 15.64
CA SER A 170 -6.18 2.57 15.15
C SER A 170 -6.04 3.49 13.95
N GLY A 171 -7.07 3.59 13.10
CA GLY A 171 -7.00 4.27 11.81
C GLY A 171 -7.49 5.71 11.83
N VAL A 172 -8.36 6.10 12.77
CA VAL A 172 -8.96 7.43 12.82
C VAL A 172 -8.43 8.21 14.02
N ALA A 173 -8.06 9.47 13.83
CA ALA A 173 -7.63 10.33 14.93
C ALA A 173 -8.77 10.51 15.95
N PRO A 174 -8.47 10.46 17.27
CA PRO A 174 -9.49 10.60 18.32
C PRO A 174 -10.36 11.83 18.16
N GLU A 175 -9.78 12.95 17.75
CA GLU A 175 -10.49 14.21 17.56
C GLU A 175 -11.52 14.10 16.43
N HIS A 176 -11.18 13.42 15.34
CA HIS A 176 -12.12 13.20 14.23
C HIS A 176 -13.22 12.21 14.64
N LEU A 177 -12.85 11.08 15.24
CA LEU A 177 -13.79 10.05 15.68
C LEU A 177 -14.85 10.61 16.66
N ASN A 178 -14.43 11.50 17.59
CA ASN A 178 -15.32 12.12 18.57
C ASN A 178 -16.26 13.19 17.97
N THR A 179 -16.01 13.63 16.74
CA THR A 179 -16.88 14.60 16.04
C THR A 179 -17.87 13.99 15.08
N LEU A 180 -17.77 12.67 14.82
CA LEU A 180 -18.66 11.98 13.91
C LEU A 180 -20.11 12.02 14.42
N PRO A 181 -21.09 12.37 13.55
CA PRO A 181 -22.50 12.20 13.87
C PRO A 181 -22.82 10.74 14.23
N PRO A 182 -23.82 10.46 15.09
CA PRO A 182 -24.13 9.09 15.52
C PRO A 182 -24.37 8.10 14.36
N ALA A 183 -24.97 8.53 13.26
CA ALA A 183 -25.21 7.68 12.09
C ALA A 183 -23.90 7.33 11.36
N GLU A 184 -22.98 8.28 11.23
CA GLU A 184 -21.66 8.03 10.62
C GLU A 184 -20.79 7.17 11.52
N LEU A 185 -20.80 7.42 12.83
CA LEU A 185 -20.11 6.58 13.80
C LEU A 185 -20.64 5.14 13.75
N ALA A 186 -21.95 4.95 13.67
CA ALA A 186 -22.55 3.62 13.54
C ALA A 186 -22.06 2.92 12.26
N ALA A 187 -22.00 3.61 11.13
CA ALA A 187 -21.51 3.06 9.86
C ALA A 187 -20.01 2.66 9.92
N VAL A 188 -19.20 3.39 10.71
CA VAL A 188 -17.77 3.05 10.94
C VAL A 188 -17.62 1.83 11.83
N LEU A 189 -18.50 1.65 12.81
CA LEU A 189 -18.42 0.60 13.84
C LEU A 189 -19.27 -0.63 13.54
N ASP A 190 -20.25 -0.52 12.64
CA ASP A 190 -21.15 -1.62 12.27
C ASP A 190 -20.67 -2.17 10.91
N PRO A 191 -20.12 -3.38 10.88
CA PRO A 191 -19.59 -3.94 9.66
C PRO A 191 -20.73 -4.25 8.70
N ASP A 192 -20.70 -3.62 7.52
CA ASP A 192 -21.37 -4.13 6.35
C ASP A 192 -20.91 -5.61 6.18
N PRO A 193 -21.83 -6.57 5.97
CA PRO A 193 -21.46 -7.97 5.76
C PRO A 193 -20.53 -8.22 4.58
N THR A 194 -20.32 -7.22 3.71
CA THR A 194 -19.32 -7.24 2.65
C THR A 194 -17.93 -6.78 3.12
N LEU A 195 -17.80 -6.31 4.35
CA LEU A 195 -16.54 -5.90 4.98
C LEU A 195 -16.20 -6.87 6.14
N PRO A 196 -14.90 -7.16 6.33
CA PRO A 196 -13.73 -6.74 5.55
C PRO A 196 -13.61 -7.47 4.21
N PRO A 197 -12.84 -6.93 3.22
CA PRO A 197 -12.52 -7.64 1.98
C PRO A 197 -12.01 -9.06 2.26
N ALA A 198 -12.36 -10.01 1.40
CA ALA A 198 -12.08 -11.44 1.61
C ALA A 198 -10.58 -11.77 1.79
N GLY A 199 -9.68 -10.94 1.22
CA GLY A 199 -8.22 -11.06 1.32
C GLY A 199 -7.59 -10.33 2.50
N SER A 200 -8.39 -9.78 3.43
CA SER A 200 -7.88 -8.95 4.54
C SER A 200 -6.85 -9.66 5.41
N ALA A 201 -7.02 -10.95 5.65
CA ALA A 201 -6.10 -11.73 6.47
C ALA A 201 -4.74 -11.91 5.77
N GLU A 202 -4.72 -12.24 4.48
CA GLU A 202 -3.49 -12.39 3.69
C GLU A 202 -2.75 -11.06 3.56
N GLN A 203 -3.49 -9.97 3.35
CA GLN A 203 -2.92 -8.63 3.25
C GLN A 203 -2.31 -8.19 4.60
N ALA A 204 -3.01 -8.38 5.71
CA ALA A 204 -2.48 -8.10 7.04
C ALA A 204 -1.26 -8.97 7.38
N ALA A 205 -1.28 -10.25 7.00
CA ALA A 205 -0.14 -11.15 7.16
C ALA A 205 1.08 -10.71 6.34
N LEU A 206 0.86 -10.21 5.10
CA LEU A 206 1.94 -9.66 4.29
C LEU A 206 2.58 -8.45 4.97
N VAL A 207 1.79 -7.50 5.52
CA VAL A 207 2.33 -6.33 6.21
C VAL A 207 3.25 -6.74 7.37
N LYS A 208 2.96 -7.83 8.07
CA LYS A 208 3.81 -8.31 9.17
C LYS A 208 5.21 -8.73 8.75
N VAL A 209 5.37 -9.20 7.52
CA VAL A 209 6.63 -9.82 7.06
C VAL A 209 7.35 -9.02 5.98
N LEU A 210 6.68 -8.01 5.39
CA LEU A 210 7.32 -7.19 4.36
C LEU A 210 8.53 -6.43 4.91
N ASP A 211 9.54 -6.28 4.07
CA ASP A 211 10.72 -5.48 4.33
C ASP A 211 11.25 -4.89 3.02
N THR A 212 11.23 -3.58 2.91
CA THR A 212 11.73 -2.81 1.76
C THR A 212 12.91 -1.92 2.13
N THR A 213 13.50 -2.11 3.32
CA THR A 213 14.59 -1.24 3.81
C THR A 213 15.79 -1.23 2.88
N ALA A 214 16.10 -2.36 2.23
CA ALA A 214 17.21 -2.48 1.29
C ALA A 214 16.93 -1.79 -0.06
N ASP A 215 15.67 -1.53 -0.41
CA ASP A 215 15.28 -0.93 -1.68
C ASP A 215 15.40 0.61 -1.65
N LEU A 216 15.20 1.22 -0.48
CA LEU A 216 15.07 2.68 -0.32
C LEU A 216 16.24 3.47 -0.91
N PRO A 217 17.51 3.11 -0.68
CA PRO A 217 18.65 3.86 -1.23
C PRO A 217 18.74 3.83 -2.76
N GLY A 218 18.08 2.85 -3.40
CA GLY A 218 18.04 2.69 -4.86
C GLY A 218 16.97 3.52 -5.56
N ILE A 219 16.04 4.15 -4.83
CA ILE A 219 15.00 4.98 -5.41
C ILE A 219 15.58 6.36 -5.73
N THR A 220 15.71 6.68 -7.02
CA THR A 220 16.33 7.93 -7.49
C THR A 220 15.35 8.88 -8.17
N VAL A 221 14.08 8.48 -8.32
CA VAL A 221 13.03 9.32 -8.91
C VAL A 221 12.47 10.30 -7.87
N PRO A 222 11.85 11.42 -8.30
CA PRO A 222 11.16 12.33 -7.40
C PRO A 222 10.23 11.57 -6.46
N THR A 223 10.37 11.78 -5.17
CA THR A 223 9.60 11.06 -4.13
C THR A 223 9.00 12.04 -3.14
N LEU A 224 7.71 11.89 -2.86
CA LEU A 224 7.00 12.58 -1.79
C LEU A 224 6.58 11.58 -0.71
N VAL A 225 6.91 11.88 0.54
CA VAL A 225 6.44 11.13 1.71
C VAL A 225 5.50 12.01 2.54
N ILE A 226 4.25 11.57 2.68
CA ILE A 226 3.20 12.25 3.46
C ILE A 226 3.01 11.47 4.76
N ALA A 227 3.43 12.06 5.87
CA ALA A 227 3.32 11.46 7.20
C ALA A 227 2.03 11.90 7.90
N THR A 228 1.30 10.94 8.43
CA THR A 228 0.09 11.13 9.23
C THR A 228 0.47 11.24 10.70
N THR A 229 0.46 12.46 11.28
CA THR A 229 1.12 12.72 12.59
C THR A 229 0.33 12.24 13.81
N ARG A 230 -0.94 11.85 13.65
CA ARG A 230 -1.81 11.31 14.70
C ARG A 230 -2.19 9.84 14.47
N ASP A 231 -1.39 9.17 13.68
CA ASP A 231 -1.57 7.77 13.33
C ASP A 231 -1.32 6.85 14.54
N ALA A 232 -2.36 6.12 14.94
CA ALA A 232 -2.27 5.17 16.04
C ALA A 232 -1.99 3.73 15.55
N LEU A 233 -2.14 3.46 14.24
CA LEU A 233 -1.82 2.18 13.64
C LEU A 233 -0.32 2.05 13.34
N LEU A 234 0.22 3.02 12.58
CA LEU A 234 1.64 3.11 12.25
C LEU A 234 2.25 4.33 12.94
N ASP A 235 3.40 4.16 13.59
CA ASP A 235 4.11 5.30 14.14
C ASP A 235 4.54 6.24 13.00
N PRO A 236 4.29 7.57 13.09
CA PRO A 236 4.77 8.54 12.10
C PRO A 236 6.27 8.47 11.82
N ALA A 237 7.06 7.93 12.75
CA ALA A 237 8.48 7.66 12.57
C ALA A 237 8.75 6.70 11.39
N ASN A 238 7.81 5.83 11.01
CA ASN A 238 7.94 4.98 9.81
C ASN A 238 7.99 5.82 8.53
N SER A 239 7.12 6.82 8.41
CA SER A 239 7.15 7.75 7.26
C SER A 239 8.42 8.61 7.26
N ARG A 240 8.89 9.06 8.43
CA ARG A 240 10.18 9.76 8.55
C ARG A 240 11.32 8.85 8.09
N TYR A 241 11.33 7.59 8.51
CA TYR A 241 12.32 6.61 8.08
C TYR A 241 12.37 6.46 6.56
N LEU A 242 11.22 6.38 5.88
CA LEU A 242 11.16 6.34 4.41
C LEU A 242 11.83 7.58 3.80
N ALA A 243 11.48 8.78 4.27
CA ALA A 243 12.03 10.02 3.75
C ALA A 243 13.54 10.15 3.98
N ASP A 244 14.03 9.73 5.14
CA ASP A 244 15.44 9.83 5.50
C ASP A 244 16.32 8.83 4.71
N HIS A 245 15.74 7.73 4.18
CA HIS A 245 16.47 6.67 3.49
C HIS A 245 16.26 6.65 1.97
N ILE A 246 15.30 7.42 1.44
CA ILE A 246 15.13 7.62 0.00
C ILE A 246 15.86 8.91 -0.40
N PRO A 247 16.91 8.84 -1.24
CA PRO A 247 17.69 10.03 -1.61
C PRO A 247 16.82 11.13 -2.24
N GLY A 248 16.84 12.33 -1.66
CA GLY A 248 16.13 13.48 -2.18
C GLY A 248 14.60 13.45 -2.00
N ALA A 249 14.07 12.57 -1.16
CA ALA A 249 12.65 12.54 -0.86
C ALA A 249 12.19 13.83 -0.16
N GLU A 250 11.06 14.37 -0.60
CA GLU A 250 10.35 15.43 0.08
C GLU A 250 9.51 14.82 1.22
N TYR A 251 9.47 15.48 2.36
CA TYR A 251 8.70 15.05 3.52
C TYR A 251 7.73 16.15 3.93
N VAL A 252 6.46 15.77 4.04
CA VAL A 252 5.41 16.66 4.53
C VAL A 252 4.57 15.95 5.59
N GLU A 253 3.95 16.72 6.46
CA GLU A 253 3.11 16.22 7.54
C GLU A 253 1.66 16.66 7.34
N ILE A 254 0.73 15.74 7.65
CA ILE A 254 -0.70 16.04 7.74
C ILE A 254 -1.22 15.59 9.10
N ALA A 255 -1.95 16.46 9.80
CA ALA A 255 -2.42 16.18 11.15
C ALA A 255 -3.71 15.34 11.14
N THR A 256 -3.57 14.05 10.75
CA THR A 256 -4.63 13.05 10.71
C THR A 256 -4.20 11.76 11.39
N GLY A 257 -5.16 10.89 11.70
CA GLY A 257 -4.90 9.47 11.89
C GLY A 257 -4.40 8.81 10.60
N HIS A 258 -4.51 7.50 10.51
CA HIS A 258 -4.03 6.72 9.37
C HIS A 258 -4.73 7.04 8.04
N LEU A 259 -5.93 7.63 8.06
CA LEU A 259 -6.84 7.79 6.93
C LEU A 259 -6.99 9.27 6.49
N PRO A 260 -5.98 9.92 5.88
CA PRO A 260 -6.07 11.32 5.48
C PRO A 260 -7.17 11.57 4.44
N MET A 261 -7.49 10.59 3.58
CA MET A 261 -8.58 10.66 2.62
C MET A 261 -9.97 10.79 3.29
N VAL A 262 -10.10 10.39 4.56
CA VAL A 262 -11.33 10.51 5.36
C VAL A 262 -11.32 11.81 6.17
N GLU A 263 -10.20 12.11 6.83
CA GLU A 263 -10.14 13.16 7.84
C GLU A 263 -9.81 14.54 7.27
N ARG A 264 -8.91 14.61 6.27
CA ARG A 264 -8.45 15.85 5.62
C ARG A 264 -8.26 15.67 4.11
N ASN A 265 -9.31 15.16 3.45
CA ASN A 265 -9.26 14.79 2.05
C ASN A 265 -8.74 15.91 1.14
N ALA A 266 -9.26 17.14 1.30
CA ALA A 266 -8.86 18.26 0.45
C ALA A 266 -7.37 18.60 0.57
N GLU A 267 -6.82 18.58 1.80
CA GLU A 267 -5.40 18.82 2.05
C GLU A 267 -4.53 17.71 1.45
N TRP A 268 -4.93 16.44 1.63
CA TRP A 268 -4.23 15.31 1.07
C TRP A 268 -4.19 15.33 -0.46
N LEU A 269 -5.33 15.63 -1.12
CA LEU A 269 -5.40 15.79 -2.57
C LEU A 269 -4.51 16.93 -3.08
N ALA A 270 -4.47 18.06 -2.36
CA ALA A 270 -3.64 19.20 -2.71
C ALA A 270 -2.14 18.84 -2.63
N LEU A 271 -1.69 18.20 -1.54
CA LEU A 271 -0.30 17.77 -1.40
C LEU A 271 0.17 16.87 -2.55
N ILE A 272 -0.67 15.92 -2.98
CA ILE A 272 -0.38 15.04 -4.12
C ILE A 272 -0.36 15.84 -5.43
N GLY A 273 -1.40 16.64 -5.69
CA GLY A 273 -1.53 17.41 -6.92
C GLY A 273 -0.39 18.44 -7.11
N ASP A 274 -0.03 19.16 -6.05
CA ASP A 274 1.05 20.15 -6.07
C ASP A 274 2.40 19.48 -6.34
N PHE A 275 2.67 18.31 -5.75
CA PHE A 275 3.88 17.55 -6.02
C PHE A 275 3.95 17.10 -7.48
N LEU A 276 2.87 16.50 -8.02
CA LEU A 276 2.83 16.05 -9.41
C LEU A 276 3.07 17.22 -10.37
N ALA A 277 2.37 18.35 -10.17
CA ALA A 277 2.51 19.54 -10.97
C ALA A 277 3.94 20.13 -10.90
N ALA A 278 4.53 20.24 -9.69
CA ALA A 278 5.87 20.78 -9.50
C ALA A 278 6.98 19.94 -10.14
N ARG A 279 6.73 18.62 -10.31
CA ARG A 279 7.69 17.67 -10.89
C ARG A 279 7.39 17.31 -12.35
N GLY A 280 6.30 17.80 -12.92
CA GLY A 280 5.87 17.47 -14.29
C GLY A 280 5.55 16.00 -14.49
N LEU A 281 4.93 15.41 -13.48
CA LEU A 281 4.57 13.99 -13.39
C LEU A 281 3.12 13.74 -13.78
#